data_ee62e9ea21b9c7349c0af5d409651804
#
_entry.id   ee62e9ea21b9c7349c0af5d409651804
#
_cell.length_a   1.000
_cell.length_b   1.000
_cell.length_c   1.000
_cell.angle_alpha   90.00
_cell.angle_beta   90.00
_cell.angle_gamma   90.00
#
_symmetry.space_group_name_H-M   'P 1'
#
loop_
_entity.id
_entity.type
_entity.pdbx_description
1 polymer ?
#
loop_
_entity_poly.entity_id
_entity_poly.type
_entity_poly.pdbx_seq_one_letter_code
_entity_poly.pdbx_strand_id
1 'polypeptide(L)'
;MANDSPAKSLVDIDLSSLRDPAGIFELVEVVGNGTYGQVYKGRHVKTGQLAAIKVMDVTEDEEEEIKLEINMLKKYSHHRNIATYYGAFIKKSPPGHDDQLWLVMEFCGAGSITDLVKNTKGNTLKEDWIAYISREILRGLAHLHIHHVIHRDIKGQNVLLTENAEVKLVDFGVSAQLDRTVGRRNTFIGTPYWMAPEVIACDENPDATYDYRSDLWSCGITAIEMAEGAPPLCDMHPMRALFLIPRNPPPRLKS
;
A
#
# COMPACT_ATOMS: atom_id res chain seq x y z
N MET A 1 14.85 -29.76 -19.59
CA MET A 1 14.92 -28.66 -18.59
C MET A 1 13.70 -27.80 -18.81
N ALA A 2 12.71 -27.98 -17.97
CA ALA A 2 11.45 -27.24 -18.08
C ALA A 2 11.70 -25.79 -17.66
N ASN A 3 11.46 -24.86 -18.57
CA ASN A 3 11.40 -23.44 -18.27
C ASN A 3 10.18 -23.22 -17.37
N ASP A 4 10.38 -23.24 -16.06
CA ASP A 4 9.38 -22.76 -15.12
C ASP A 4 9.31 -21.24 -15.28
N SER A 5 8.42 -20.81 -16.16
CA SER A 5 8.07 -19.40 -16.28
C SER A 5 7.43 -18.95 -14.96
N PRO A 6 7.87 -17.83 -14.37
CA PRO A 6 7.28 -17.31 -13.12
C PRO A 6 5.76 -17.13 -13.19
N ALA A 7 5.20 -16.99 -14.39
CA ALA A 7 3.76 -16.83 -14.61
C ALA A 7 2.94 -18.09 -14.31
N LYS A 8 3.54 -19.30 -14.39
CA LYS A 8 2.82 -20.55 -14.12
C LYS A 8 2.61 -20.84 -12.63
N SER A 9 3.46 -20.32 -11.75
CA SER A 9 3.31 -20.50 -10.31
C SER A 9 2.33 -19.51 -9.65
N LEU A 10 1.87 -18.52 -10.41
CA LEU A 10 0.99 -17.46 -9.92
C LEU A 10 -0.52 -17.79 -10.05
N VAL A 11 -0.88 -18.87 -10.76
CA VAL A 11 -2.27 -19.16 -11.15
C VAL A 11 -2.95 -20.18 -10.24
N ASP A 12 -2.21 -20.80 -9.28
CA ASP A 12 -2.70 -21.98 -8.55
C ASP A 12 -3.43 -21.70 -7.23
N ILE A 13 -3.79 -20.46 -6.92
CA ILE A 13 -4.61 -20.18 -5.74
C ILE A 13 -6.08 -20.24 -6.14
N ASP A 14 -6.79 -21.22 -5.58
CA ASP A 14 -8.23 -21.32 -5.68
C ASP A 14 -8.86 -20.54 -4.53
N LEU A 15 -9.52 -19.42 -4.82
CA LEU A 15 -10.20 -18.62 -3.81
C LEU A 15 -11.30 -19.40 -3.09
N SER A 16 -11.91 -20.39 -3.77
CA SER A 16 -12.93 -21.25 -3.16
C SER A 16 -12.37 -22.19 -2.09
N SER A 17 -11.04 -22.42 -2.09
CA SER A 17 -10.37 -23.25 -1.08
C SER A 17 -10.00 -22.47 0.20
N LEU A 18 -10.15 -21.15 0.22
CA LEU A 18 -9.86 -20.36 1.39
C LEU A 18 -10.89 -20.61 2.48
N ARG A 19 -10.41 -20.68 3.72
CA ARG A 19 -11.27 -20.98 4.87
C ARG A 19 -12.10 -19.76 5.26
N ASP A 20 -13.23 -20.04 5.94
CA ASP A 20 -13.99 -19.03 6.65
C ASP A 20 -13.17 -18.53 7.85
N PRO A 21 -13.12 -17.22 8.11
CA PRO A 21 -12.37 -16.67 9.25
C PRO A 21 -13.03 -16.93 10.61
N ALA A 22 -14.27 -17.38 10.63
CA ALA A 22 -15.01 -17.62 11.88
C ALA A 22 -14.24 -18.58 12.81
N GLY A 23 -14.07 -18.17 14.07
CA GLY A 23 -13.35 -18.93 15.08
C GLY A 23 -11.82 -18.86 14.96
N ILE A 24 -11.29 -18.20 13.92
CA ILE A 24 -9.84 -18.05 13.71
C ILE A 24 -9.42 -16.61 13.97
N PHE A 25 -10.08 -15.65 13.35
CA PHE A 25 -9.85 -14.22 13.54
C PHE A 25 -11.17 -13.50 13.79
N GLU A 26 -11.11 -12.46 14.61
CA GLU A 26 -12.23 -11.55 14.87
C GLU A 26 -11.82 -10.11 14.60
N LEU A 27 -12.77 -9.29 14.13
CA LEU A 27 -12.56 -7.86 13.93
C LEU A 27 -12.82 -7.13 15.25
N VAL A 28 -11.92 -6.20 15.62
CA VAL A 28 -12.03 -5.44 16.88
C VAL A 28 -12.51 -4.03 16.60
N GLU A 29 -11.81 -3.28 15.75
CA GLU A 29 -12.17 -1.89 15.42
C GLU A 29 -11.61 -1.50 14.06
N VAL A 30 -12.20 -0.51 13.42
CA VAL A 30 -11.69 0.06 12.17
C VAL A 30 -10.50 0.93 12.49
N VAL A 31 -9.37 0.71 11.80
CA VAL A 31 -8.14 1.50 11.97
C VAL A 31 -7.79 2.33 10.75
N GLY A 32 -8.42 2.07 9.60
CA GLY A 32 -8.22 2.85 8.40
C GLY A 32 -9.24 2.53 7.32
N ASN A 33 -9.45 3.50 6.44
CA ASN A 33 -10.28 3.34 5.24
C ASN A 33 -9.34 3.34 4.04
N GLY A 34 -9.14 2.17 3.46
CA GLY A 34 -8.48 2.05 2.16
C GLY A 34 -9.47 2.35 1.04
N THR A 35 -8.96 2.63 -0.15
CA THR A 35 -9.77 2.89 -1.35
C THR A 35 -10.61 1.67 -1.73
N TYR A 36 -10.18 0.46 -1.37
CA TYR A 36 -10.81 -0.82 -1.67
C TYR A 36 -11.10 -1.63 -0.42
N GLY A 37 -11.79 -1.06 0.50
CA GLY A 37 -12.19 -1.74 1.71
C GLY A 37 -11.67 -1.07 2.95
N GLN A 38 -12.01 -1.66 4.07
CA GLN A 38 -11.65 -1.15 5.38
C GLN A 38 -10.53 -2.01 5.97
N VAL A 39 -9.64 -1.36 6.69
CA VAL A 39 -8.62 -2.04 7.47
C VAL A 39 -9.05 -2.05 8.93
N TYR A 40 -9.08 -3.24 9.52
CA TYR A 40 -9.47 -3.45 10.91
C TYR A 40 -8.26 -3.88 11.74
N LYS A 41 -8.24 -3.45 13.00
CA LYS A 41 -7.51 -4.15 14.04
C LYS A 41 -8.27 -5.44 14.32
N GLY A 42 -7.60 -6.57 14.15
CA GLY A 42 -8.14 -7.89 14.38
C GLY A 42 -7.39 -8.61 15.47
N ARG A 43 -7.95 -9.74 15.89
CA ARG A 43 -7.38 -10.59 16.93
C ARG A 43 -7.49 -12.05 16.51
N HIS A 44 -6.39 -12.78 16.66
CA HIS A 44 -6.43 -14.24 16.56
C HIS A 44 -7.16 -14.80 17.78
N VAL A 45 -8.25 -15.53 17.55
CA VAL A 45 -9.17 -15.94 18.61
C VAL A 45 -8.48 -16.80 19.69
N LYS A 46 -7.63 -17.72 19.28
CA LYS A 46 -6.97 -18.65 20.22
C LYS A 46 -5.82 -18.03 21.00
N THR A 47 -5.01 -17.18 20.37
CA THR A 47 -3.79 -16.66 20.99
C THR A 47 -3.92 -15.23 21.47
N GLY A 48 -4.95 -14.50 21.03
CA GLY A 48 -5.12 -13.07 21.29
C GLY A 48 -4.16 -12.18 20.51
N GLN A 49 -3.30 -12.75 19.64
CA GLN A 49 -2.35 -11.97 18.84
C GLN A 49 -3.11 -11.00 17.94
N LEU A 50 -2.64 -9.75 17.92
CA LEU A 50 -3.21 -8.71 17.07
C LEU A 50 -2.74 -8.86 15.63
N ALA A 51 -3.63 -8.50 14.71
CA ALA A 51 -3.37 -8.49 13.28
C ALA A 51 -4.07 -7.29 12.62
N ALA A 52 -3.56 -6.86 11.49
CA ALA A 52 -4.27 -5.93 10.59
C ALA A 52 -5.03 -6.77 9.57
N ILE A 53 -6.33 -6.54 9.45
CA ILE A 53 -7.20 -7.31 8.55
C ILE A 53 -7.83 -6.35 7.55
N LYS A 54 -7.47 -6.50 6.28
CA LYS A 54 -8.08 -5.76 5.18
C LYS A 54 -9.26 -6.57 4.64
N VAL A 55 -10.44 -5.98 4.69
CA VAL A 55 -11.68 -6.61 4.25
C VAL A 55 -12.12 -5.98 2.93
N MET A 56 -12.26 -6.79 1.89
CA MET A 56 -12.64 -6.35 0.55
C MET A 56 -13.77 -7.22 0.03
N ASP A 57 -14.72 -6.61 -0.71
CA ASP A 57 -15.71 -7.39 -1.45
C ASP A 57 -15.07 -8.06 -2.66
N VAL A 58 -15.42 -9.32 -2.89
CA VAL A 58 -14.89 -10.11 -4.00
C VAL A 58 -15.92 -10.15 -5.13
N THR A 59 -15.61 -9.48 -6.23
CA THR A 59 -16.40 -9.59 -7.46
C THR A 59 -15.73 -10.59 -8.39
N GLU A 60 -16.51 -11.26 -9.24
CA GLU A 60 -15.97 -12.24 -10.20
C GLU A 60 -14.92 -11.64 -11.13
N ASP A 61 -15.09 -10.37 -11.50
CA ASP A 61 -14.17 -9.65 -12.39
C ASP A 61 -12.79 -9.38 -11.77
N GLU A 62 -12.68 -9.39 -10.44
CA GLU A 62 -11.47 -9.05 -9.69
C GLU A 62 -10.71 -10.29 -9.18
N GLU A 63 -11.24 -11.49 -9.43
CA GLU A 63 -10.69 -12.73 -8.86
C GLU A 63 -9.22 -12.97 -9.23
N GLU A 64 -8.84 -12.77 -10.50
CA GLU A 64 -7.47 -12.95 -10.95
C GLU A 64 -6.50 -11.94 -10.32
N GLU A 65 -6.93 -10.70 -10.17
CA GLU A 65 -6.14 -9.64 -9.55
C GLU A 65 -5.92 -9.91 -8.05
N ILE A 66 -6.94 -10.41 -7.37
CA ILE A 66 -6.87 -10.81 -5.95
C ILE A 66 -5.89 -11.97 -5.76
N LYS A 67 -5.90 -12.95 -6.65
CA LYS A 67 -4.94 -14.06 -6.64
C LYS A 67 -3.51 -13.57 -6.77
N LEU A 68 -3.26 -12.60 -7.65
CA LEU A 68 -1.95 -11.98 -7.82
C LEU A 68 -1.50 -11.27 -6.54
N GLU A 69 -2.38 -10.52 -5.88
CA GLU A 69 -2.07 -9.85 -4.62
C GLU A 69 -1.67 -10.84 -3.54
N ILE A 70 -2.45 -11.89 -3.35
CA ILE A 70 -2.15 -12.93 -2.36
C ILE A 70 -0.80 -13.56 -2.64
N ASN A 71 -0.50 -13.89 -3.89
CA ASN A 71 0.78 -14.47 -4.28
C ASN A 71 1.96 -13.54 -4.02
N MET A 72 1.82 -12.25 -4.34
CA MET A 72 2.85 -11.25 -4.07
C MET A 72 3.11 -11.12 -2.57
N LEU A 73 2.06 -11.05 -1.75
CA LEU A 73 2.16 -10.97 -0.30
C LEU A 73 2.85 -12.22 0.28
N LYS A 74 2.48 -13.40 -0.19
CA LYS A 74 3.13 -14.66 0.23
C LYS A 74 4.61 -14.70 -0.09
N LYS A 75 5.00 -14.24 -1.28
CA LYS A 75 6.38 -14.35 -1.75
C LYS A 75 7.30 -13.26 -1.20
N TYR A 76 6.81 -12.04 -1.05
CA TYR A 76 7.66 -10.87 -0.88
C TYR A 76 7.46 -10.12 0.44
N SER A 77 6.55 -10.55 1.31
CA SER A 77 6.34 -9.90 2.60
C SER A 77 7.29 -10.39 3.72
N HIS A 78 8.19 -11.32 3.43
CA HIS A 78 9.17 -11.80 4.38
C HIS A 78 10.42 -10.91 4.39
N HIS A 79 10.25 -9.69 4.89
CA HIS A 79 11.33 -8.73 5.06
C HIS A 79 11.01 -7.83 6.26
N ARG A 80 12.05 -7.42 6.99
CA ARG A 80 11.87 -6.61 8.22
C ARG A 80 11.17 -5.27 7.97
N ASN A 81 11.26 -4.72 6.77
CA ASN A 81 10.65 -3.43 6.40
C ASN A 81 9.36 -3.57 5.60
N ILE A 82 8.77 -4.76 5.58
CA ILE A 82 7.48 -5.02 4.95
C ILE A 82 6.58 -5.72 5.95
N ALA A 83 5.35 -5.25 6.10
CA ALA A 83 4.38 -5.89 6.97
C ALA A 83 4.15 -7.33 6.52
N THR A 84 4.34 -8.29 7.42
CA THR A 84 4.29 -9.71 7.10
C THR A 84 2.86 -10.16 6.84
N TYR A 85 2.66 -10.89 5.75
CA TYR A 85 1.39 -11.53 5.42
C TYR A 85 1.23 -12.82 6.23
N TYR A 86 0.09 -12.99 6.88
CA TYR A 86 -0.23 -14.18 7.68
C TYR A 86 -1.15 -15.15 6.96
N GLY A 87 -2.13 -14.66 6.22
CA GLY A 87 -3.07 -15.52 5.51
C GLY A 87 -4.23 -14.76 4.90
N ALA A 88 -5.04 -15.49 4.13
CA ALA A 88 -6.26 -14.98 3.51
C ALA A 88 -7.43 -15.89 3.86
N PHE A 89 -8.61 -15.31 4.03
CA PHE A 89 -9.84 -16.00 4.36
C PHE A 89 -10.98 -15.45 3.52
N ILE A 90 -11.97 -16.29 3.25
CA ILE A 90 -13.22 -15.88 2.58
C ILE A 90 -14.37 -16.03 3.55
N LYS A 91 -15.05 -14.92 3.81
CA LYS A 91 -16.35 -14.92 4.51
C LYS A 91 -17.46 -14.90 3.48
N LYS A 92 -18.19 -16.00 3.39
CA LYS A 92 -19.29 -16.12 2.44
C LYS A 92 -20.47 -15.28 2.88
N SER A 93 -21.08 -14.59 1.91
CA SER A 93 -22.29 -13.79 2.08
C SER A 93 -23.52 -14.55 1.58
N PRO A 94 -24.73 -14.14 1.99
CA PRO A 94 -25.97 -14.71 1.45
C PRO A 94 -26.06 -14.58 -0.07
N PRO A 95 -26.82 -15.43 -0.77
CA PRO A 95 -27.02 -15.32 -2.23
C PRO A 95 -27.49 -13.92 -2.62
N GLY A 96 -26.85 -13.35 -3.65
CA GLY A 96 -27.10 -11.98 -4.12
C GLY A 96 -26.20 -10.91 -3.50
N HIS A 97 -25.33 -11.28 -2.56
CA HIS A 97 -24.31 -10.42 -1.97
C HIS A 97 -22.91 -10.95 -2.30
N ASP A 98 -21.93 -10.05 -2.44
CA ASP A 98 -20.55 -10.44 -2.69
C ASP A 98 -19.91 -11.05 -1.44
N ASP A 99 -19.09 -12.09 -1.63
CA ASP A 99 -18.25 -12.64 -0.57
C ASP A 99 -17.19 -11.62 -0.15
N GLN A 100 -16.71 -11.73 1.07
CA GLN A 100 -15.66 -10.85 1.60
C GLN A 100 -14.33 -11.60 1.69
N LEU A 101 -13.28 -10.99 1.14
CA LEU A 101 -11.90 -11.44 1.32
C LEU A 101 -11.29 -10.72 2.52
N TRP A 102 -10.69 -11.49 3.42
CA TRP A 102 -9.94 -11.00 4.55
C TRP A 102 -8.46 -11.26 4.33
N LEU A 103 -7.66 -10.21 4.15
CA LEU A 103 -6.20 -10.31 4.11
C LEU A 103 -5.66 -10.00 5.50
N VAL A 104 -5.02 -10.98 6.12
CA VAL A 104 -4.52 -10.88 7.49
C VAL A 104 -3.01 -10.64 7.46
N MET A 105 -2.59 -9.56 8.08
CA MET A 105 -1.21 -9.10 8.07
C MET A 105 -0.75 -8.67 9.46
N GLU A 106 0.55 -8.45 9.59
CA GLU A 106 1.17 -7.92 10.79
C GLU A 106 0.54 -6.60 11.22
N PHE A 107 0.22 -6.48 12.52
CA PHE A 107 -0.33 -5.26 13.10
C PHE A 107 0.79 -4.30 13.48
N CYS A 108 0.73 -3.07 12.98
CA CYS A 108 1.68 -2.01 13.25
C CYS A 108 0.99 -0.96 14.14
N GLY A 109 1.13 -1.12 15.45
CA GLY A 109 0.32 -0.44 16.45
C GLY A 109 0.63 1.03 16.67
N ALA A 110 1.82 1.50 16.25
CA ALA A 110 2.20 2.91 16.40
C ALA A 110 1.66 3.83 15.29
N GLY A 111 0.93 3.26 14.32
CA GLY A 111 0.28 4.01 13.26
C GLY A 111 1.19 4.35 12.09
N SER A 112 0.75 5.25 11.23
CA SER A 112 1.48 5.67 10.03
C SER A 112 2.43 6.84 10.29
N ILE A 113 3.33 7.05 9.33
CA ILE A 113 4.22 8.23 9.34
C ILE A 113 3.40 9.52 9.24
N THR A 114 2.32 9.52 8.46
CA THR A 114 1.41 10.67 8.40
C THR A 114 0.82 11.00 9.77
N ASP A 115 0.39 9.99 10.53
CA ASP A 115 -0.11 10.18 11.89
C ASP A 115 0.99 10.71 12.83
N LEU A 116 2.20 10.16 12.72
CA LEU A 116 3.34 10.59 13.54
C LEU A 116 3.65 12.08 13.30
N VAL A 117 3.66 12.52 12.05
CA VAL A 117 3.88 13.92 11.69
C VAL A 117 2.80 14.82 12.28
N LYS A 118 1.53 14.45 12.13
CA LYS A 118 0.38 15.21 12.66
C LYS A 118 0.40 15.30 14.19
N ASN A 119 0.87 14.26 14.87
CA ASN A 119 0.92 14.19 16.33
C ASN A 119 2.20 14.77 16.92
N THR A 120 3.15 15.18 16.10
CA THR A 120 4.39 15.80 16.53
C THR A 120 4.20 17.32 16.62
N LYS A 121 4.72 17.92 17.68
CA LYS A 121 4.67 19.37 17.87
C LYS A 121 5.35 20.08 16.70
N GLY A 122 4.64 21.01 16.07
CA GLY A 122 5.12 21.73 14.89
C GLY A 122 4.90 20.98 13.58
N ASN A 123 4.33 19.77 13.62
CA ASN A 123 4.01 18.93 12.45
C ASN A 123 5.21 18.65 11.56
N THR A 124 6.39 18.51 12.13
CA THR A 124 7.63 18.15 11.43
C THR A 124 8.46 17.19 12.27
N LEU A 125 9.16 16.28 11.62
CA LEU A 125 10.07 15.36 12.29
C LEU A 125 11.51 15.91 12.26
N LYS A 126 12.30 15.51 13.24
CA LYS A 126 13.74 15.82 13.28
C LYS A 126 14.46 15.11 12.14
N GLU A 127 15.55 15.71 11.66
CA GLU A 127 16.31 15.18 10.52
C GLU A 127 16.84 13.76 10.73
N ASP A 128 17.28 13.41 11.93
CA ASP A 128 17.74 12.06 12.23
C ASP A 128 16.60 11.03 12.16
N TRP A 129 15.39 11.39 12.54
CA TRP A 129 14.19 10.56 12.33
C TRP A 129 13.85 10.41 10.86
N ILE A 130 13.90 11.52 10.11
CA ILE A 130 13.66 11.50 8.65
C ILE A 130 14.68 10.59 7.96
N ALA A 131 15.95 10.69 8.35
CA ALA A 131 17.01 9.85 7.81
C ALA A 131 16.78 8.36 8.11
N TYR A 132 16.43 8.04 9.35
CA TYR A 132 16.13 6.65 9.75
C TYR A 132 14.96 6.09 8.96
N ILE A 133 13.84 6.80 8.93
CA ILE A 133 12.63 6.34 8.25
C ILE A 133 12.87 6.21 6.74
N SER A 134 13.53 7.19 6.13
CA SER A 134 13.86 7.16 4.69
C SER A 134 14.75 5.97 4.35
N ARG A 135 15.76 5.68 5.17
CA ARG A 135 16.61 4.49 4.99
C ARG A 135 15.79 3.20 5.04
N GLU A 136 14.88 3.10 6.00
CA GLU A 136 14.07 1.90 6.17
C GLU A 136 13.05 1.72 5.04
N ILE A 137 12.48 2.81 4.53
CA ILE A 137 11.65 2.78 3.32
C ILE A 137 12.47 2.25 2.14
N LEU A 138 13.66 2.80 1.94
CA LEU A 138 14.54 2.40 0.83
C LEU A 138 14.99 0.94 0.93
N ARG A 139 15.21 0.43 2.14
CA ARG A 139 15.52 -0.99 2.35
C ARG A 139 14.36 -1.90 1.95
N GLY A 140 13.14 -1.52 2.34
CA GLY A 140 11.93 -2.24 1.92
C GLY A 140 11.73 -2.19 0.41
N LEU A 141 11.92 -1.03 -0.21
CA LEU A 141 11.85 -0.87 -1.65
C LEU A 141 12.93 -1.67 -2.37
N ALA A 142 14.17 -1.69 -1.86
CA ALA A 142 15.25 -2.49 -2.45
C ALA A 142 14.89 -3.98 -2.49
N HIS A 143 14.27 -4.49 -1.44
CA HIS A 143 13.78 -5.88 -1.42
C HIS A 143 12.72 -6.13 -2.50
N LEU A 144 11.74 -5.24 -2.65
CA LEU A 144 10.71 -5.36 -3.68
C LEU A 144 11.33 -5.24 -5.08
N HIS A 145 12.18 -4.25 -5.32
CA HIS A 145 12.77 -3.96 -6.63
C HIS A 145 13.69 -5.08 -7.13
N ILE A 146 14.46 -5.72 -6.24
CA ILE A 146 15.31 -6.86 -6.64
C ILE A 146 14.48 -8.05 -7.13
N HIS A 147 13.21 -8.15 -6.68
CA HIS A 147 12.25 -9.16 -7.12
C HIS A 147 11.33 -8.66 -8.22
N HIS A 148 11.65 -7.52 -8.84
CA HIS A 148 10.87 -6.90 -9.92
C HIS A 148 9.45 -6.50 -9.51
N VAL A 149 9.26 -6.16 -8.24
CA VAL A 149 8.00 -5.65 -7.70
C VAL A 149 8.11 -4.14 -7.50
N ILE A 150 7.17 -3.41 -8.07
CA ILE A 150 7.03 -1.96 -7.88
C ILE A 150 5.93 -1.76 -6.84
N HIS A 151 6.19 -0.94 -5.81
CA HIS A 151 5.18 -0.68 -4.78
C HIS A 151 3.99 0.09 -5.32
N ARG A 152 4.24 1.20 -6.02
CA ARG A 152 3.28 2.08 -6.72
C ARG A 152 2.50 3.05 -5.84
N ASP A 153 2.53 2.90 -4.53
CA ASP A 153 1.75 3.76 -3.63
C ASP A 153 2.52 4.13 -2.35
N ILE A 154 3.77 4.53 -2.50
CA ILE A 154 4.57 5.03 -1.39
C ILE A 154 4.06 6.42 -1.00
N LYS A 155 3.65 6.55 0.25
CA LYS A 155 3.21 7.79 0.90
C LYS A 155 3.20 7.56 2.41
N GLY A 156 3.19 8.62 3.20
CA GLY A 156 3.26 8.49 4.65
C GLY A 156 2.17 7.61 5.27
N GLN A 157 0.99 7.54 4.66
CA GLN A 157 -0.11 6.68 5.12
C GLN A 157 0.19 5.19 4.95
N ASN A 158 1.05 4.82 3.99
CA ASN A 158 1.42 3.44 3.69
C ASN A 158 2.77 3.04 4.27
N VAL A 159 3.33 3.85 5.13
CA VAL A 159 4.55 3.57 5.88
C VAL A 159 4.16 3.52 7.35
N LEU A 160 4.13 2.33 7.94
CA LEU A 160 3.65 2.10 9.29
C LEU A 160 4.80 1.87 10.26
N LEU A 161 4.55 2.14 11.51
CA LEU A 161 5.48 1.92 12.61
C LEU A 161 4.93 0.86 13.57
N THR A 162 5.80 -0.04 14.00
CA THR A 162 5.52 -0.93 15.12
C THR A 162 5.79 -0.20 16.43
N GLU A 163 5.35 -0.78 17.55
CA GLU A 163 5.61 -0.23 18.89
C GLU A 163 7.11 -0.13 19.20
N ASN A 164 7.93 -0.94 18.54
CA ASN A 164 9.39 -0.93 18.66
C ASN A 164 10.08 0.02 17.66
N ALA A 165 9.32 0.92 17.02
CA ALA A 165 9.79 1.86 16.03
C ALA A 165 10.41 1.20 14.78
N GLU A 166 9.99 0.00 14.43
CA GLU A 166 10.32 -0.63 13.15
C GLU A 166 9.42 -0.05 12.06
N VAL A 167 10.01 0.24 10.90
CA VAL A 167 9.30 0.80 9.75
C VAL A 167 8.85 -0.33 8.83
N LYS A 168 7.57 -0.36 8.50
CA LYS A 168 6.96 -1.40 7.66
C LYS A 168 6.19 -0.78 6.50
N LEU A 169 6.49 -1.21 5.27
CA LEU A 169 5.71 -0.84 4.09
C LEU A 169 4.46 -1.73 4.01
N VAL A 170 3.35 -1.13 3.61
CA VAL A 170 2.08 -1.80 3.39
C VAL A 170 1.49 -1.40 2.03
N ASP A 171 0.45 -2.10 1.59
CA ASP A 171 -0.32 -1.82 0.37
C ASP A 171 0.50 -1.82 -0.92
N PHE A 172 1.50 -2.72 -1.02
CA PHE A 172 2.15 -3.01 -2.30
C PHE A 172 1.38 -4.11 -3.05
N GLY A 173 1.64 -4.22 -4.34
CA GLY A 173 1.06 -5.26 -5.17
C GLY A 173 -0.23 -4.84 -5.84
N VAL A 174 -1.26 -5.67 -5.76
CA VAL A 174 -2.47 -5.52 -6.57
C VAL A 174 -3.38 -4.39 -6.09
N SER A 175 -3.35 -4.01 -4.81
CA SER A 175 -4.08 -2.82 -4.36
C SER A 175 -3.69 -1.61 -5.19
N ALA A 176 -2.40 -1.44 -5.48
CA ALA A 176 -1.92 -0.40 -6.36
C ALA A 176 -2.28 -0.65 -7.84
N GLN A 177 -2.39 -1.92 -8.26
CA GLN A 177 -2.86 -2.26 -9.61
C GLN A 177 -4.38 -2.11 -9.77
N LEU A 178 -5.15 -2.42 -8.75
CA LEU A 178 -6.59 -2.16 -8.71
C LEU A 178 -6.89 -0.68 -8.79
N ASP A 179 -6.16 0.14 -8.05
CA ASP A 179 -6.22 1.60 -8.15
C ASP A 179 -5.97 2.07 -9.59
N ARG A 180 -5.00 1.46 -10.26
CA ARG A 180 -4.70 1.75 -11.67
C ARG A 180 -5.82 1.30 -12.60
N THR A 181 -6.44 0.15 -12.36
CA THR A 181 -7.55 -0.37 -13.15
C THR A 181 -8.80 0.49 -12.99
N VAL A 182 -9.07 0.96 -11.79
CA VAL A 182 -10.18 1.87 -11.49
C VAL A 182 -9.89 3.27 -12.04
N GLY A 183 -8.66 3.73 -12.03
CA GLY A 183 -8.25 4.95 -12.73
C GLY A 183 -8.56 4.89 -14.23
N ARG A 184 -8.56 3.71 -14.85
CA ARG A 184 -9.01 3.50 -16.24
C ARG A 184 -10.52 3.63 -16.41
N ARG A 185 -11.30 3.51 -15.34
CA ARG A 185 -12.77 3.60 -15.35
C ARG A 185 -13.29 5.01 -15.04
N ASN A 186 -12.46 6.04 -15.18
CA ASN A 186 -12.78 7.45 -14.95
C ASN A 186 -13.15 7.84 -13.51
N THR A 187 -12.90 6.99 -12.53
CA THR A 187 -13.00 7.36 -11.13
C THR A 187 -11.61 7.56 -10.57
N PHE A 188 -11.13 8.79 -10.63
CA PHE A 188 -9.90 9.16 -9.95
C PHE A 188 -10.14 9.12 -8.45
N ILE A 189 -9.71 8.02 -7.82
CA ILE A 189 -9.84 7.82 -6.38
C ILE A 189 -8.42 7.72 -5.83
N GLY A 190 -7.84 8.82 -5.42
CA GLY A 190 -6.52 8.82 -4.82
C GLY A 190 -5.96 10.23 -4.72
N THR A 191 -4.95 10.38 -3.88
CA THR A 191 -4.23 11.62 -3.72
C THR A 191 -2.99 11.60 -4.61
N PRO A 192 -2.86 12.50 -5.58
CA PRO A 192 -1.79 12.45 -6.58
C PRO A 192 -0.46 13.01 -6.09
N TYR A 193 -0.41 13.61 -4.90
CA TYR A 193 0.69 14.45 -4.46
C TYR A 193 2.04 13.73 -4.35
N TRP A 194 2.03 12.40 -4.21
CA TRP A 194 3.24 11.58 -4.13
C TRP A 194 3.63 10.92 -5.45
N MET A 195 2.83 11.11 -6.51
CA MET A 195 3.06 10.47 -7.81
C MET A 195 4.24 11.08 -8.55
N ALA A 196 5.08 10.23 -9.13
CA ALA A 196 6.13 10.66 -10.04
C ALA A 196 5.56 11.23 -11.35
N PRO A 197 6.23 12.20 -11.97
CA PRO A 197 5.75 12.80 -13.23
C PRO A 197 5.49 11.78 -14.33
N GLU A 198 6.35 10.78 -14.49
CA GLU A 198 6.27 9.77 -15.55
C GLU A 198 5.08 8.81 -15.42
N VAL A 199 4.45 8.74 -14.23
CA VAL A 199 3.27 7.90 -14.02
C VAL A 199 1.96 8.64 -14.30
N ILE A 200 2.04 9.93 -14.60
CA ILE A 200 0.88 10.77 -14.91
C ILE A 200 0.79 10.93 -16.43
N ALA A 201 -0.30 10.41 -17.02
CA ALA A 201 -0.55 10.59 -18.45
C ALA A 201 -0.91 12.05 -18.76
N CYS A 202 -0.27 12.63 -19.75
CA CYS A 202 -0.53 13.99 -20.23
C CYS A 202 -0.15 14.06 -21.72
N ASP A 203 -0.40 15.23 -22.34
CA ASP A 203 -0.08 15.41 -23.77
C ASP A 203 1.40 15.17 -24.10
N GLU A 204 2.29 15.55 -23.16
CA GLU A 204 3.73 15.35 -23.30
C GLU A 204 4.16 13.91 -22.93
N ASN A 205 3.32 13.16 -22.24
CA ASN A 205 3.58 11.78 -21.82
C ASN A 205 2.29 10.96 -21.93
N PRO A 206 1.86 10.61 -23.17
CA PRO A 206 0.61 9.87 -23.35
C PRO A 206 0.65 8.45 -22.80
N ASP A 207 1.83 7.85 -22.69
CA ASP A 207 2.05 6.49 -22.19
C ASP A 207 2.62 6.54 -20.77
N ALA A 208 1.75 6.79 -19.79
CA ALA A 208 2.15 6.77 -18.39
C ALA A 208 2.65 5.38 -18.00
N THR A 209 3.88 5.30 -17.52
CA THR A 209 4.52 4.04 -17.15
C THR A 209 5.09 4.10 -15.74
N TYR A 210 4.85 3.03 -14.97
CA TYR A 210 5.52 2.80 -13.70
C TYR A 210 6.83 2.06 -13.93
N ASP A 211 7.86 2.54 -13.24
CA ASP A 211 9.11 1.82 -13.13
C ASP A 211 9.58 1.92 -11.66
N TYR A 212 10.60 1.16 -11.28
CA TYR A 212 11.07 1.17 -9.89
C TYR A 212 11.50 2.57 -9.40
N ARG A 213 11.96 3.44 -10.32
CA ARG A 213 12.36 4.83 -10.01
C ARG A 213 11.17 5.70 -9.60
N SER A 214 9.96 5.34 -10.01
CA SER A 214 8.74 6.02 -9.60
C SER A 214 8.53 5.91 -8.08
N ASP A 215 8.87 4.76 -7.49
CA ASP A 215 8.85 4.59 -6.04
C ASP A 215 9.88 5.47 -5.33
N LEU A 216 11.03 5.72 -5.94
CA LEU A 216 12.07 6.59 -5.38
C LEU A 216 11.61 8.05 -5.32
N TRP A 217 10.92 8.52 -6.35
CA TRP A 217 10.28 9.84 -6.32
C TRP A 217 9.30 9.94 -5.15
N SER A 218 8.41 8.98 -5.02
CA SER A 218 7.41 8.95 -3.94
C SER A 218 8.05 8.90 -2.54
N CYS A 219 9.17 8.20 -2.40
CA CYS A 219 9.97 8.20 -1.18
C CYS A 219 10.51 9.62 -0.88
N GLY A 220 11.01 10.33 -1.89
CA GLY A 220 11.46 11.71 -1.75
C GLY A 220 10.34 12.66 -1.32
N ILE A 221 9.16 12.52 -1.89
CA ILE A 221 7.98 13.31 -1.49
C ILE A 221 7.56 12.97 -0.06
N THR A 222 7.64 11.71 0.35
CA THR A 222 7.38 11.30 1.73
C THR A 222 8.39 11.92 2.70
N ALA A 223 9.65 12.06 2.29
CA ALA A 223 10.66 12.76 3.08
C ALA A 223 10.32 14.26 3.26
N ILE A 224 9.82 14.90 2.20
CA ILE A 224 9.33 16.29 2.29
C ILE A 224 8.13 16.37 3.23
N GLU A 225 7.20 15.43 3.15
CA GLU A 225 6.07 15.34 4.08
C GLU A 225 6.53 15.29 5.54
N MET A 226 7.55 14.50 5.83
CA MET A 226 8.12 14.41 7.18
C MET A 226 8.80 15.71 7.63
N ALA A 227 9.45 16.41 6.72
CA ALA A 227 10.17 17.63 6.99
C ALA A 227 9.29 18.88 7.09
N GLU A 228 8.20 18.91 6.33
CA GLU A 228 7.35 20.10 6.19
C GLU A 228 5.90 19.90 6.66
N GLY A 229 5.53 18.69 7.05
CA GLY A 229 4.19 18.38 7.57
C GLY A 229 3.18 17.95 6.50
N ALA A 230 3.50 18.13 5.23
CA ALA A 230 2.63 17.79 4.11
C ALA A 230 3.44 17.67 2.82
N PRO A 231 2.94 16.93 1.80
CA PRO A 231 3.60 16.89 0.50
C PRO A 231 3.48 18.21 -0.23
N PRO A 232 4.35 18.49 -1.22
CA PRO A 232 4.20 19.66 -2.09
C PRO A 232 2.83 19.69 -2.76
N LEU A 233 2.31 20.88 -3.01
CA LEU A 233 1.03 21.11 -3.69
C LEU A 233 -0.22 20.62 -2.92
N CYS A 234 -0.07 20.24 -1.66
CA CYS A 234 -1.15 19.66 -0.85
C CYS A 234 -2.35 20.60 -0.64
N ASP A 235 -2.14 21.89 -0.75
CA ASP A 235 -3.16 22.94 -0.67
C ASP A 235 -3.96 23.12 -1.97
N MET A 236 -3.52 22.49 -3.05
CA MET A 236 -4.18 22.54 -4.34
C MET A 236 -5.17 21.37 -4.51
N HIS A 237 -6.21 21.62 -5.32
CA HIS A 237 -7.11 20.56 -5.71
C HIS A 237 -6.34 19.41 -6.39
N PRO A 238 -6.68 18.13 -6.13
CA PRO A 238 -5.96 16.99 -6.71
C PRO A 238 -5.82 17.04 -8.23
N MET A 239 -6.83 17.47 -8.95
CA MET A 239 -6.77 17.61 -10.42
C MET A 239 -5.76 18.66 -10.86
N ARG A 240 -5.62 19.76 -10.10
CA ARG A 240 -4.61 20.78 -10.39
C ARG A 240 -3.21 20.27 -10.09
N ALA A 241 -3.03 19.52 -9.00
CA ALA A 241 -1.75 18.86 -8.69
C ALA A 241 -1.34 17.90 -9.80
N LEU A 242 -2.27 17.07 -10.30
CA LEU A 242 -2.02 16.18 -11.45
C LEU A 242 -1.54 16.94 -12.69
N PHE A 243 -2.12 18.11 -12.95
CA PHE A 243 -1.68 18.95 -14.05
C PHE A 243 -0.28 19.52 -13.84
N LEU A 244 0.04 19.95 -12.62
CA LEU A 244 1.28 20.65 -12.30
C LEU A 244 2.49 19.73 -12.13
N ILE A 245 2.32 18.54 -11.54
CA ILE A 245 3.43 17.64 -11.24
C ILE A 245 4.32 17.37 -12.46
N PRO A 246 3.78 17.01 -13.64
CA PRO A 246 4.63 16.80 -14.82
C PRO A 246 5.26 18.06 -15.39
N ARG A 247 4.72 19.24 -15.08
CA ARG A 247 5.12 20.52 -15.68
C ARG A 247 6.03 21.35 -14.80
N ASN A 248 5.93 21.19 -13.48
CA ASN A 248 6.77 21.91 -12.53
C ASN A 248 8.18 21.32 -12.44
N PRO A 249 9.18 22.12 -12.04
CA PRO A 249 10.47 21.57 -11.65
C PRO A 249 10.32 20.65 -10.42
N PRO A 250 11.31 19.76 -10.17
CA PRO A 250 11.29 18.93 -8.97
C PRO A 250 11.11 19.75 -7.70
N PRO A 251 10.29 19.29 -6.76
CA PRO A 251 10.08 20.02 -5.51
C PRO A 251 11.36 20.15 -4.70
N ARG A 252 11.43 21.22 -3.92
CA ARG A 252 12.53 21.50 -3.00
C ARG A 252 11.98 21.74 -1.60
N LEU A 253 12.81 21.52 -0.59
CA LEU A 253 12.51 21.95 0.77
C LEU A 253 12.48 23.46 0.84
N LYS A 254 11.60 24.02 1.69
CA LYS A 254 11.45 25.47 1.87
C LYS A 254 12.60 26.09 2.67
N SER A 255 13.33 25.28 3.43
CA SER A 255 14.48 25.73 4.24
C SER A 255 15.79 25.14 3.76
#